data_145939f505360ff6a37ac28db6072b06
#
_entry.id   145939f505360ff6a37ac28db6072b06
#
_cell.length_a   1.000
_cell.length_b   1.000
_cell.length_c   1.000
_cell.angle_alpha   90.00
_cell.angle_beta   90.00
_cell.angle_gamma   90.00
#
_symmetry.space_group_name_H-M   'P 1'
#
loop_
_entity.id
_entity.type
_entity.pdbx_description
1 polymer ?
#
loop_
_entity_poly.entity_id
_entity_poly.type
_entity_poly.pdbx_seq_one_letter_code
_entity_poly.pdbx_strand_id
1 'polypeptide(L)'
;VTVPELIEQQRYLPYLSRNHDFLTSDRAGNVKSAFKGRGIELEEVRAYSFGDDIRDIDWRITARKSEPFTKVYSEEKDRVITVVLDLSATMVFGTKKELKSVTASKIAALLGWLSLRNKDRFGILIYDGKNSDYFKPQGSLKNLMSVFNKIAEIGKSILSDSSSGKLSEALNH
;
A
#
# COMPACT_ATOMS: atom_id res chain seq x y z
N VAL A 1 11.86 -6.12 -16.05
CA VAL A 1 11.36 -4.79 -15.65
C VAL A 1 12.53 -3.96 -15.11
N THR A 2 12.50 -2.66 -15.31
CA THR A 2 13.51 -1.71 -14.87
C THR A 2 12.97 -0.79 -13.78
N VAL A 3 13.86 -0.22 -12.95
CA VAL A 3 13.46 0.72 -11.89
C VAL A 3 12.70 1.94 -12.45
N PRO A 4 13.13 2.58 -13.56
CA PRO A 4 12.36 3.68 -14.16
C PRO A 4 10.93 3.27 -14.55
N GLU A 5 10.72 2.08 -15.09
CA GLU A 5 9.38 1.58 -15.43
C GLU A 5 8.48 1.42 -14.19
N LEU A 6 9.04 1.00 -13.03
CA LEU A 6 8.31 0.90 -11.77
C LEU A 6 8.00 2.28 -11.18
N ILE A 7 8.91 3.23 -11.31
CA ILE A 7 8.67 4.63 -10.92
C ILE A 7 7.58 5.26 -11.77
N GLU A 8 7.57 5.01 -13.07
CA GLU A 8 6.58 5.54 -14.00
C GLU A 8 5.13 5.13 -13.65
N GLN A 9 4.93 4.02 -12.90
CA GLN A 9 3.61 3.59 -12.47
C GLN A 9 2.91 4.66 -11.60
N GLN A 10 3.64 5.57 -10.99
CA GLN A 10 3.08 6.70 -10.23
C GLN A 10 2.09 7.54 -11.05
N ARG A 11 2.25 7.63 -12.36
CA ARG A 11 1.36 8.38 -13.26
C ARG A 11 -0.08 7.87 -13.29
N TYR A 12 -0.30 6.61 -12.90
CA TYR A 12 -1.65 6.02 -12.87
C TYR A 12 -2.42 6.33 -11.57
N LEU A 13 -1.79 6.86 -10.54
CA LEU A 13 -2.42 7.18 -9.26
C LEU A 13 -3.65 8.10 -9.38
N PRO A 14 -3.66 9.16 -10.23
CA PRO A 14 -4.84 10.02 -10.35
C PRO A 14 -6.09 9.28 -10.85
N TYR A 15 -5.91 8.23 -11.66
CA TYR A 15 -7.02 7.44 -12.18
C TYR A 15 -7.62 6.50 -11.14
N LEU A 16 -6.80 6.03 -10.19
CA LEU A 16 -7.26 5.17 -9.09
C LEU A 16 -8.00 5.96 -8.00
N SER A 17 -7.68 7.25 -7.84
CA SER A 17 -8.31 8.07 -6.79
C SER A 17 -9.75 8.49 -7.12
N ARG A 18 -10.19 8.40 -8.36
CA ARG A 18 -11.57 8.72 -8.76
C ARG A 18 -12.59 7.70 -8.26
N ASN A 19 -12.16 6.49 -7.92
CA ASN A 19 -13.03 5.41 -7.43
C ASN A 19 -12.74 5.12 -5.94
N HIS A 20 -12.54 6.16 -5.12
CA HIS A 20 -12.24 6.03 -3.70
C HIS A 20 -13.35 5.28 -2.91
N ASP A 21 -14.57 5.25 -3.43
CA ASP A 21 -15.70 4.54 -2.82
C ASP A 21 -15.54 3.01 -2.78
N PHE A 22 -14.63 2.45 -3.60
CA PHE A 22 -14.39 1.00 -3.62
C PHE A 22 -13.51 0.49 -2.47
N LEU A 23 -12.68 1.35 -1.86
CA LEU A 23 -11.79 0.97 -0.76
C LEU A 23 -12.27 1.48 0.61
N THR A 24 -13.22 2.39 0.62
CA THR A 24 -13.95 2.83 1.81
C THR A 24 -15.25 2.07 1.97
N SER A 25 -15.28 0.80 1.58
CA SER A 25 -16.37 -0.09 1.95
C SER A 25 -16.49 -0.05 3.46
N ASP A 26 -17.61 0.41 3.87
CA ASP A 26 -18.26 0.59 5.17
C ASP A 26 -18.16 -0.65 6.08
N ARG A 27 -16.95 -1.12 6.32
CA ARG A 27 -16.60 -2.03 7.40
C ARG A 27 -15.88 -1.30 8.52
N ALA A 28 -16.38 -0.13 8.84
CA ALA A 28 -16.24 0.40 10.18
C ALA A 28 -17.08 -0.47 11.12
N GLY A 29 -16.73 -1.76 11.19
CA GLY A 29 -17.10 -2.57 12.32
C GLY A 29 -16.49 -1.88 13.53
N ASN A 30 -17.36 -1.52 14.46
CA ASN A 30 -17.12 -0.81 15.71
C ASN A 30 -16.17 -1.62 16.63
N VAL A 31 -14.95 -1.90 16.17
CA VAL A 31 -13.88 -2.47 16.97
C VAL A 31 -13.02 -1.32 17.46
N LYS A 32 -13.34 -0.84 18.66
CA LYS A 32 -12.44 0.04 19.41
C LYS A 32 -11.11 -0.68 19.59
N SER A 33 -10.15 -0.37 18.72
CA SER A 33 -8.78 -0.85 18.86
C SER A 33 -8.14 -0.13 20.03
N ALA A 34 -7.66 -0.90 21.03
CA ALA A 34 -6.94 -0.38 22.21
C ALA A 34 -5.50 0.07 21.91
N PHE A 35 -5.11 0.20 20.64
CA PHE A 35 -3.79 0.67 20.26
C PHE A 35 -3.79 2.19 20.11
N LYS A 36 -3.11 2.89 21.03
CA LYS A 36 -2.77 4.30 20.89
C LYS A 36 -1.83 4.48 19.69
N GLY A 37 -2.38 4.80 18.52
CA GLY A 37 -1.63 5.29 17.37
C GLY A 37 -1.17 6.74 17.61
N ARG A 38 -0.02 7.12 17.09
CA ARG A 38 0.48 8.50 17.07
C ARG A 38 -0.27 9.28 15.98
N GLY A 39 -1.23 10.04 16.37
CA GLY A 39 -1.94 10.97 15.47
C GLY A 39 -3.41 11.04 15.87
N ILE A 40 -3.73 11.98 16.75
CA ILE A 40 -5.12 12.35 17.02
C ILE A 40 -5.41 13.52 16.08
N GLU A 41 -6.20 13.28 15.04
CA GLU A 41 -6.66 14.32 14.14
C GLU A 41 -8.05 14.78 14.56
N LEU A 42 -8.26 16.10 14.61
CA LEU A 42 -9.59 16.65 14.90
C LEU A 42 -10.49 16.38 13.69
N GLU A 43 -11.47 15.50 13.85
CA GLU A 43 -12.37 15.08 12.77
C GLU A 43 -13.52 16.09 12.62
N GLU A 44 -14.21 16.40 13.73
CA GLU A 44 -15.31 17.35 13.75
C GLU A 44 -15.52 17.98 15.11
N VAL A 45 -16.34 19.03 15.15
CA VAL A 45 -16.85 19.62 16.39
C VAL A 45 -18.36 19.53 16.35
N ARG A 46 -18.95 18.72 17.25
CA ARG A 46 -20.41 18.53 17.34
C ARG A 46 -20.98 18.94 18.69
N ALA A 47 -22.28 19.05 18.78
CA ALA A 47 -22.93 19.27 20.07
C ALA A 47 -22.60 18.13 21.04
N TYR A 48 -22.33 18.48 22.28
CA TYR A 48 -22.06 17.54 23.36
C TYR A 48 -23.25 16.61 23.59
N SER A 49 -22.98 15.32 23.69
CA SER A 49 -23.97 14.31 24.06
C SER A 49 -23.59 13.67 25.39
N PHE A 50 -24.62 13.25 26.16
CA PHE A 50 -24.37 12.56 27.42
C PHE A 50 -23.50 11.30 27.21
N GLY A 51 -22.35 11.27 27.89
CA GLY A 51 -21.34 10.20 27.75
C GLY A 51 -20.07 10.63 27.02
N ASP A 52 -20.04 11.81 26.42
CA ASP A 52 -18.79 12.38 25.87
C ASP A 52 -17.84 12.82 26.99
N ASP A 53 -16.53 12.80 26.75
CA ASP A 53 -15.55 13.27 27.72
C ASP A 53 -15.60 14.82 27.84
N ILE A 54 -15.83 15.30 29.05
CA ILE A 54 -15.90 16.73 29.37
C ILE A 54 -14.58 17.46 29.04
N ARG A 55 -13.45 16.75 29.00
CA ARG A 55 -12.13 17.30 28.66
C ARG A 55 -12.03 17.73 27.19
N ASP A 56 -12.86 17.15 26.33
CA ASP A 56 -12.88 17.42 24.90
C ASP A 56 -13.84 18.57 24.54
N ILE A 57 -14.47 19.22 25.51
CA ILE A 57 -15.34 20.38 25.26
C ILE A 57 -14.51 21.53 24.68
N ASP A 58 -14.98 22.06 23.53
CA ASP A 58 -14.44 23.29 22.98
C ASP A 58 -15.13 24.51 23.60
N TRP A 59 -14.53 25.03 24.66
CA TRP A 59 -15.07 26.18 25.39
C TRP A 59 -15.19 27.45 24.54
N ARG A 60 -14.40 27.59 23.48
CA ARG A 60 -14.46 28.75 22.58
C ARG A 60 -15.69 28.74 21.71
N ILE A 61 -16.07 27.57 21.19
CA ILE A 61 -17.29 27.39 20.38
C ILE A 61 -18.51 27.40 21.30
N THR A 62 -18.46 26.73 22.42
CA THR A 62 -19.51 26.70 23.46
C THR A 62 -19.88 28.10 23.90
N ALA A 63 -18.92 28.97 24.16
CA ALA A 63 -19.21 30.38 24.56
C ALA A 63 -19.89 31.19 23.47
N ARG A 64 -19.75 30.83 22.19
CA ARG A 64 -20.37 31.55 21.08
C ARG A 64 -21.78 31.05 20.76
N LYS A 65 -21.99 29.75 21.00
CA LYS A 65 -23.25 29.09 20.60
C LYS A 65 -24.22 28.85 21.74
N SER A 66 -23.83 29.17 22.99
CA SER A 66 -24.61 28.97 24.24
C SER A 66 -25.01 27.51 24.51
N GLU A 67 -24.43 26.57 23.79
CA GLU A 67 -24.61 25.13 23.96
C GLU A 67 -23.25 24.46 24.00
N PRO A 68 -23.06 23.41 24.80
CA PRO A 68 -21.76 22.74 24.89
C PRO A 68 -21.44 22.00 23.58
N PHE A 69 -20.22 22.22 23.05
CA PHE A 69 -19.67 21.55 21.89
C PHE A 69 -18.43 20.75 22.28
N THR A 70 -18.34 19.51 21.78
CA THR A 70 -17.20 18.63 21.99
C THR A 70 -16.40 18.43 20.70
N LYS A 71 -15.08 18.28 20.87
CA LYS A 71 -14.18 17.89 19.78
C LYS A 71 -14.21 16.39 19.64
N VAL A 72 -14.51 15.91 18.44
CA VAL A 72 -14.40 14.50 18.09
C VAL A 72 -13.07 14.30 17.39
N TYR A 73 -12.26 13.40 17.93
CA TYR A 73 -10.95 13.06 17.38
C TYR A 73 -11.04 11.69 16.72
N SER A 74 -10.49 11.57 15.52
CA SER A 74 -10.27 10.27 14.88
C SER A 74 -8.82 9.84 15.04
N GLU A 75 -8.61 8.54 15.23
CA GLU A 75 -7.28 7.96 15.13
C GLU A 75 -6.90 7.82 13.66
N GLU A 76 -5.86 8.52 13.22
CA GLU A 76 -5.23 8.25 11.92
C GLU A 76 -4.60 6.85 11.99
N LYS A 77 -5.28 5.84 11.43
CA LYS A 77 -4.80 4.45 11.42
C LYS A 77 -4.00 4.23 10.16
N ASP A 78 -2.68 4.19 10.29
CA ASP A 78 -1.79 3.66 9.26
C ASP A 78 -2.20 2.23 8.91
N ARG A 79 -2.70 2.01 7.71
CA ARG A 79 -3.00 0.67 7.21
C ARG A 79 -1.70 -0.03 6.84
N VAL A 80 -1.64 -1.33 7.10
CA VAL A 80 -0.53 -2.17 6.65
C VAL A 80 -0.98 -2.94 5.41
N ILE A 81 -0.32 -2.67 4.29
CA ILE A 81 -0.54 -3.36 3.02
C ILE A 81 0.65 -4.27 2.79
N THR A 82 0.41 -5.58 2.77
CA THR A 82 1.44 -6.57 2.46
C THR A 82 1.11 -7.26 1.15
N VAL A 83 2.05 -7.24 0.21
CA VAL A 83 1.94 -7.88 -1.09
C VAL A 83 2.81 -9.12 -1.12
N VAL A 84 2.34 -10.19 -1.73
CA VAL A 84 3.14 -11.36 -2.08
C VAL A 84 3.32 -11.36 -3.58
N LEU A 85 4.57 -11.23 -4.05
CA LEU A 85 4.94 -11.14 -5.45
C LEU A 85 5.72 -12.40 -5.86
N ASP A 86 5.11 -13.19 -6.73
CA ASP A 86 5.76 -14.34 -7.36
C ASP A 86 6.45 -13.89 -8.65
N LEU A 87 7.77 -14.08 -8.73
CA LEU A 87 8.60 -13.85 -9.90
C LEU A 87 9.31 -15.13 -10.35
N SER A 88 8.79 -16.31 -9.99
CA SER A 88 9.35 -17.59 -10.41
C SER A 88 9.34 -17.78 -11.93
N ALA A 89 10.04 -18.80 -12.43
CA ALA A 89 10.11 -19.12 -13.87
C ALA A 89 8.73 -19.34 -14.51
N THR A 90 7.72 -19.80 -13.74
CA THR A 90 6.35 -19.97 -14.21
C THR A 90 5.65 -18.63 -14.57
N MET A 91 6.15 -17.53 -14.04
CA MET A 91 5.67 -16.18 -14.33
C MET A 91 6.34 -15.56 -15.58
N VAL A 92 7.34 -16.23 -16.15
CA VAL A 92 8.01 -15.83 -17.40
C VAL A 92 7.20 -16.33 -18.60
N PHE A 93 5.95 -15.95 -18.64
CA PHE A 93 5.02 -16.28 -19.72
C PHE A 93 4.20 -15.07 -20.12
N GLY A 94 4.03 -14.85 -21.42
CA GLY A 94 3.20 -13.77 -21.94
C GLY A 94 2.75 -14.05 -23.35
N THR A 95 1.49 -13.76 -23.68
CA THR A 95 0.86 -14.13 -24.96
C THR A 95 0.90 -13.01 -26.00
N LYS A 96 0.83 -11.72 -25.61
CA LYS A 96 0.66 -10.62 -26.59
C LYS A 96 1.50 -9.37 -26.31
N LYS A 97 1.53 -8.84 -25.07
CA LYS A 97 2.13 -7.54 -24.77
C LYS A 97 3.38 -7.61 -23.91
N GLU A 98 3.28 -8.29 -22.79
CA GLU A 98 4.36 -8.39 -21.81
C GLU A 98 4.24 -9.66 -20.97
N LEU A 99 5.31 -10.01 -20.27
CA LEU A 99 5.34 -11.18 -19.38
C LEU A 99 4.48 -10.95 -18.15
N LYS A 100 3.91 -12.01 -17.60
CA LYS A 100 3.12 -11.95 -16.34
C LYS A 100 3.94 -11.37 -15.20
N SER A 101 5.23 -11.74 -15.08
CA SER A 101 6.16 -11.21 -14.09
C SER A 101 6.32 -9.69 -14.20
N VAL A 102 6.34 -9.14 -15.41
CA VAL A 102 6.44 -7.69 -15.65
C VAL A 102 5.15 -7.00 -15.21
N THR A 103 4.00 -7.52 -15.63
CA THR A 103 2.69 -6.97 -15.22
C THR A 103 2.51 -7.05 -13.70
N ALA A 104 2.83 -8.17 -13.07
CA ALA A 104 2.76 -8.34 -11.61
C ALA A 104 3.67 -7.34 -10.88
N SER A 105 4.90 -7.12 -11.37
CA SER A 105 5.83 -6.13 -10.82
C SER A 105 5.29 -4.71 -10.92
N LYS A 106 4.67 -4.35 -12.06
CA LYS A 106 4.05 -3.04 -12.26
C LYS A 106 2.87 -2.82 -11.31
N ILE A 107 2.03 -3.85 -11.11
CA ILE A 107 0.91 -3.80 -10.14
C ILE A 107 1.43 -3.64 -8.73
N ALA A 108 2.45 -4.40 -8.33
CA ALA A 108 3.08 -4.28 -7.01
C ALA A 108 3.66 -2.86 -6.79
N ALA A 109 4.31 -2.29 -7.81
CA ALA A 109 4.80 -0.92 -7.76
C ALA A 109 3.67 0.11 -7.60
N LEU A 110 2.57 -0.06 -8.35
CA LEU A 110 1.40 0.80 -8.26
C LEU A 110 0.76 0.77 -6.86
N LEU A 111 0.64 -0.42 -6.25
CA LEU A 111 0.17 -0.58 -4.87
C LEU A 111 1.12 0.07 -3.87
N GLY A 112 2.44 -0.03 -4.07
CA GLY A 112 3.44 0.65 -3.25
C GLY A 112 3.32 2.17 -3.32
N TRP A 113 3.14 2.74 -4.51
CA TRP A 113 2.90 4.16 -4.70
C TRP A 113 1.57 4.62 -4.08
N LEU A 114 0.50 3.82 -4.23
CA LEU A 114 -0.80 4.10 -3.63
C LEU A 114 -0.72 4.13 -2.11
N SER A 115 -0.03 3.14 -1.51
CA SER A 115 0.21 3.07 -0.07
C SER A 115 0.95 4.32 0.43
N LEU A 116 2.04 4.70 -0.25
CA LEU A 116 2.82 5.86 0.14
C LEU A 116 2.00 7.16 0.06
N ARG A 117 1.16 7.30 -0.98
CA ARG A 117 0.26 8.46 -1.13
C ARG A 117 -0.77 8.55 -0.01
N ASN A 118 -1.31 7.41 0.43
CA ASN A 118 -2.32 7.33 1.48
C ASN A 118 -1.70 7.33 2.89
N LYS A 119 -0.37 7.51 3.02
CA LYS A 119 0.39 7.38 4.27
C LYS A 119 0.31 5.99 4.91
N ASP A 120 -0.07 4.97 4.14
CA ASP A 120 -0.12 3.59 4.58
C ASP A 120 1.29 2.96 4.61
N ARG A 121 1.45 1.87 5.35
CA ARG A 121 2.71 1.11 5.41
C ARG A 121 2.70 -0.02 4.40
N PHE A 122 3.64 0.02 3.45
CA PHE A 122 3.82 -0.97 2.40
C PHE A 122 4.92 -1.96 2.75
N GLY A 123 4.58 -3.25 2.73
CA GLY A 123 5.50 -4.37 2.82
C GLY A 123 5.31 -5.33 1.65
N ILE A 124 6.34 -6.11 1.33
CA ILE A 124 6.29 -7.07 0.24
C ILE A 124 7.17 -8.29 0.54
N LEU A 125 6.64 -9.46 0.19
CA LEU A 125 7.39 -10.71 0.08
C LEU A 125 7.57 -11.00 -1.40
N ILE A 126 8.82 -11.09 -1.87
CA ILE A 126 9.17 -11.40 -3.26
C ILE A 126 9.73 -12.81 -3.30
N TYR A 127 9.18 -13.68 -4.14
CA TYR A 127 9.65 -15.04 -4.36
C TYR A 127 10.19 -15.17 -5.79
N ASP A 128 11.43 -15.66 -5.94
CA ASP A 128 12.11 -15.81 -7.24
C ASP A 128 12.06 -17.24 -7.82
N GLY A 129 11.36 -18.15 -7.13
CA GLY A 129 11.33 -19.57 -7.46
C GLY A 129 12.27 -20.43 -6.62
N LYS A 130 13.22 -19.83 -5.90
CA LYS A 130 14.18 -20.51 -5.01
C LYS A 130 14.25 -19.84 -3.65
N ASN A 131 14.32 -18.51 -3.63
CA ASN A 131 14.48 -17.71 -2.43
C ASN A 131 13.30 -16.78 -2.25
N SER A 132 13.15 -16.27 -1.04
CA SER A 132 12.16 -15.24 -0.72
C SER A 132 12.80 -14.07 0.01
N ASP A 133 12.57 -12.86 -0.48
CA ASP A 133 13.02 -11.62 0.12
C ASP A 133 11.83 -10.88 0.76
N TYR A 134 11.92 -10.62 2.06
CA TYR A 134 10.85 -9.93 2.79
C TYR A 134 11.25 -8.51 3.17
N PHE A 135 10.47 -7.55 2.70
CA PHE A 135 10.56 -6.14 3.09
C PHE A 135 9.44 -5.81 4.07
N LYS A 136 9.83 -5.45 5.30
CA LYS A 136 8.87 -5.10 6.36
C LYS A 136 8.02 -3.88 5.96
N PRO A 137 6.75 -3.83 6.37
CA PRO A 137 5.87 -2.71 6.08
C PRO A 137 6.39 -1.38 6.64
N GLN A 138 6.66 -0.41 5.76
CA GLN A 138 7.13 0.93 6.09
C GLN A 138 6.49 1.97 5.19
N GLY A 139 6.17 3.16 5.74
CA GLY A 139 5.62 4.30 5.00
C GLY A 139 6.72 5.23 4.46
N SER A 140 7.80 4.69 3.87
CA SER A 140 8.92 5.49 3.39
C SER A 140 9.25 5.27 1.93
N LEU A 141 9.57 6.37 1.22
CA LEU A 141 10.03 6.31 -0.17
C LEU A 141 11.32 5.48 -0.31
N LYS A 142 12.23 5.58 0.68
CA LYS A 142 13.49 4.82 0.67
C LYS A 142 13.22 3.31 0.65
N ASN A 143 12.26 2.84 1.46
CA ASN A 143 11.87 1.43 1.48
C ASN A 143 11.29 1.00 0.13
N LEU A 144 10.40 1.81 -0.46
CA LEU A 144 9.80 1.53 -1.76
C LEU A 144 10.86 1.45 -2.88
N MET A 145 11.86 2.35 -2.87
CA MET A 145 12.96 2.29 -3.84
C MET A 145 13.82 1.04 -3.66
N SER A 146 14.06 0.59 -2.42
CA SER A 146 14.77 -0.66 -2.16
C SER A 146 14.02 -1.87 -2.72
N VAL A 147 12.70 -1.90 -2.59
CA VAL A 147 11.83 -2.93 -3.20
C VAL A 147 11.95 -2.90 -4.74
N PHE A 148 11.89 -1.71 -5.37
CA PHE A 148 12.01 -1.59 -6.82
C PHE A 148 13.37 -2.06 -7.35
N ASN A 149 14.44 -1.73 -6.64
CA ASN A 149 15.77 -2.23 -6.99
C ASN A 149 15.83 -3.75 -6.93
N LYS A 150 15.24 -4.39 -5.90
CA LYS A 150 15.21 -5.83 -5.77
C LYS A 150 14.36 -6.50 -6.87
N ILE A 151 13.19 -5.97 -7.19
CA ILE A 151 12.36 -6.46 -8.30
C ILE A 151 13.12 -6.38 -9.63
N ALA A 152 13.83 -5.28 -9.88
CA ALA A 152 14.60 -5.10 -11.11
C ALA A 152 15.82 -6.05 -11.19
N GLU A 153 16.48 -6.30 -10.05
CA GLU A 153 17.57 -7.29 -9.93
C GLU A 153 17.11 -8.69 -10.31
N ILE A 154 16.02 -9.16 -9.68
CA ILE A 154 15.42 -10.47 -9.96
C ILE A 154 14.96 -10.56 -11.42
N GLY A 155 14.35 -9.51 -11.95
CA GLY A 155 13.93 -9.48 -13.35
C GLY A 155 15.08 -9.61 -14.35
N LYS A 156 16.27 -9.09 -14.02
CA LYS A 156 17.48 -9.26 -14.85
C LYS A 156 18.03 -10.68 -14.76
N SER A 157 18.10 -11.27 -13.57
CA SER A 157 18.62 -12.63 -13.37
C SER A 157 17.78 -13.67 -14.11
N ILE A 158 16.46 -13.56 -14.07
CA ILE A 158 15.56 -14.46 -14.78
C ILE A 158 15.76 -14.38 -16.30
N LEU A 159 15.96 -13.18 -16.85
CA LEU A 159 16.21 -13.02 -18.28
C LEU A 159 17.58 -13.59 -18.70
N SER A 160 18.61 -13.49 -17.85
CA SER A 160 19.93 -14.06 -18.12
C SER A 160 19.90 -15.60 -18.10
N ASP A 161 19.16 -16.20 -17.16
CA ASP A 161 18.98 -17.65 -17.10
C ASP A 161 18.18 -18.17 -18.30
N SER A 162 17.20 -17.39 -18.79
CA SER A 162 16.43 -17.69 -20.01
C SER A 162 17.27 -17.65 -21.27
N SER A 163 18.25 -16.75 -21.37
CA SER A 163 19.15 -16.62 -22.51
C SER A 163 20.23 -17.70 -22.54
N SER A 164 20.52 -18.36 -21.42
CA SER A 164 21.51 -19.44 -21.30
C SER A 164 21.00 -20.82 -21.71
N GLY A 165 19.83 -20.94 -22.34
CA GLY A 165 19.32 -22.18 -22.95
C GLY A 165 18.68 -23.19 -21.98
N LYS A 166 18.69 -22.94 -20.67
CA LYS A 166 18.08 -23.85 -19.68
C LYS A 166 16.55 -23.86 -19.69
N LEU A 167 15.92 -22.83 -20.27
CA LEU A 167 14.46 -22.78 -20.44
C LEU A 167 13.96 -23.56 -21.66
N SER A 168 14.80 -23.76 -22.68
CA SER A 168 14.42 -24.57 -23.85
C SER A 168 14.30 -26.06 -23.52
N GLU A 169 15.02 -26.54 -22.52
CA GLU A 169 14.92 -27.94 -22.05
C GLU A 169 13.66 -28.19 -21.21
N ALA A 170 13.20 -27.18 -20.44
CA ALA A 170 12.01 -27.30 -19.59
C ALA A 170 10.67 -27.18 -20.38
N LEU A 171 10.71 -26.70 -21.63
CA LEU A 171 9.54 -26.58 -22.50
C LEU A 171 9.37 -27.79 -23.44
N ASN A 172 10.31 -28.74 -23.48
CA ASN A 172 10.26 -29.94 -24.30
C ASN A 172 9.84 -31.21 -23.53
N HIS A 173 9.29 -31.06 -22.32
CA HIS A 173 8.63 -32.10 -21.56
C HIS A 173 7.17 -31.63 -21.25
#